data_3354bf424bdbe7ae3115f9d8678e6481
#
_entry.id   3354bf424bdbe7ae3115f9d8678e6481
#
_cell.length_a   1.000
_cell.length_b   1.000
_cell.length_c   1.000
_cell.angle_alpha   90.00
_cell.angle_beta   90.00
_cell.angle_gamma   90.00
#
_symmetry.space_group_name_H-M   'P 1'
#
loop_
_entity.id
_entity.type
_entity.pdbx_description
1 polymer ?
#
loop_
_entity_poly.entity_id
_entity_poly.type
_entity_poly.pdbx_seq_one_letter_code
_entity_poly.pdbx_strand_id
1 'polypeptide(L)'
;MIFSFQSVLKEFKLKFFVHILIFFCFFNNTLIAQDKEIVCKGTDTSKWTKCKGSSSSKNGTQYSGEWLDGKLDGYGSFTYKNGDKYQGEFKGSERSGAGIYYFLKDDKFKGHQFEGKYLNDKKSGVGKYIRSNGSYFIGDWTADKINGISFHYKENGLFEKTVIYKDNVFVSSDLNQPPETVTIENYKSYKDYKPKNSENMKTTDPLNNPIPSKSDGAVDIPNLIEKK
;
A
#
# COMPACT_ATOMS: atom_id res chain seq x y z
N MET A 1 14.01 68.67 19.12
CA MET A 1 13.83 67.28 19.64
C MET A 1 14.06 66.32 18.48
N ILE A 2 15.34 66.00 18.21
CA ILE A 2 15.70 65.08 17.11
C ILE A 2 16.20 63.81 17.80
N PHE A 3 15.31 62.89 18.08
CA PHE A 3 15.71 61.54 18.47
C PHE A 3 16.28 60.82 17.24
N SER A 4 17.54 60.48 17.33
CA SER A 4 18.34 59.97 16.23
C SER A 4 17.77 58.66 15.69
N PHE A 5 17.39 58.67 14.43
CA PHE A 5 17.01 57.53 13.62
C PHE A 5 18.01 56.35 13.69
N GLN A 6 19.22 56.63 14.12
CA GLN A 6 20.29 55.64 14.33
C GLN A 6 20.07 54.71 15.53
N SER A 7 19.38 55.14 16.58
CA SER A 7 19.14 54.30 17.77
C SER A 7 18.03 53.25 17.48
N VAL A 8 17.02 53.60 16.71
CA VAL A 8 15.92 52.70 16.32
C VAL A 8 16.43 51.62 15.35
N LEU A 9 17.35 51.96 14.44
CA LEU A 9 17.96 50.98 13.52
C LEU A 9 18.89 49.99 14.23
N LYS A 10 19.56 50.39 15.32
CA LYS A 10 20.37 49.47 16.13
C LYS A 10 19.51 48.45 16.90
N GLU A 11 18.44 48.90 17.49
CA GLU A 11 17.47 48.01 18.18
C GLU A 11 16.82 47.01 17.22
N PHE A 12 16.45 47.45 16.01
CA PHE A 12 15.86 46.57 14.99
C PHE A 12 16.86 45.53 14.48
N LYS A 13 18.11 45.90 14.23
CA LYS A 13 19.16 44.94 13.83
C LYS A 13 19.48 43.94 14.92
N LEU A 14 19.52 44.36 16.18
CA LEU A 14 19.82 43.47 17.30
C LEU A 14 18.66 42.46 17.51
N LYS A 15 17.41 42.90 17.45
CA LYS A 15 16.24 41.98 17.54
C LYS A 15 16.18 41.01 16.37
N PHE A 16 16.49 41.47 15.16
CA PHE A 16 16.52 40.62 13.98
C PHE A 16 17.64 39.55 14.05
N PHE A 17 18.83 39.91 14.53
CA PHE A 17 19.93 38.97 14.78
C PHE A 17 19.60 37.93 15.87
N VAL A 18 18.96 38.36 16.94
CA VAL A 18 18.54 37.45 18.01
C VAL A 18 17.48 36.45 17.51
N HIS A 19 16.53 36.88 16.68
CA HIS A 19 15.54 35.99 16.09
C HIS A 19 16.15 34.99 15.09
N ILE A 20 17.15 35.42 14.30
CA ILE A 20 17.91 34.53 13.42
C ILE A 20 18.72 33.52 14.23
N LEU A 21 19.37 33.92 15.31
CA LEU A 21 20.11 33.00 16.18
C LEU A 21 19.19 31.99 16.87
N ILE A 22 18.05 32.43 17.34
CA ILE A 22 17.02 31.52 17.94
C ILE A 22 16.48 30.56 16.87
N PHE A 23 16.20 31.04 15.65
CA PHE A 23 15.78 30.24 14.54
C PHE A 23 16.86 29.20 14.14
N PHE A 24 18.13 29.58 14.10
CA PHE A 24 19.24 28.64 13.87
C PHE A 24 19.45 27.65 15.00
N CYS A 25 19.21 28.02 16.27
CA CYS A 25 19.25 27.08 17.40
C CYS A 25 18.12 26.06 17.37
N PHE A 26 16.94 26.43 16.90
CA PHE A 26 15.83 25.47 16.72
C PHE A 26 16.04 24.54 15.53
N PHE A 27 16.75 24.96 14.47
CA PHE A 27 17.02 24.11 13.31
C PHE A 27 18.18 23.13 13.51
N ASN A 28 19.06 23.33 14.50
CA ASN A 28 20.19 22.44 14.73
C ASN A 28 19.93 21.34 15.79
N ASN A 29 18.70 21.26 16.37
CA ASN A 29 18.38 20.24 17.37
C ASN A 29 17.45 19.13 16.85
N THR A 30 17.21 19.00 15.56
CA THR A 30 16.81 17.71 15.01
C THR A 30 18.06 16.86 14.82
N LEU A 31 18.64 16.40 15.92
CA LEU A 31 19.35 15.12 15.94
C LEU A 31 18.28 14.08 15.52
N ILE A 32 18.17 13.89 14.20
CA ILE A 32 17.59 12.65 13.67
C ILE A 32 18.54 11.59 14.21
N ALA A 33 18.16 10.95 15.31
CA ALA A 33 18.79 9.70 15.69
C ALA A 33 18.67 8.82 14.46
N GLN A 34 19.76 8.65 13.71
CA GLN A 34 19.86 7.63 12.70
C GLN A 34 19.79 6.33 13.48
N ASP A 35 18.57 5.76 13.57
CA ASP A 35 18.41 4.42 14.09
C ASP A 35 19.34 3.54 13.25
N LYS A 36 20.44 3.12 13.86
CA LYS A 36 21.45 2.28 13.21
C LYS A 36 20.74 0.99 12.82
N GLU A 37 20.48 0.84 11.54
CA GLU A 37 19.85 -0.35 11.00
C GLU A 37 20.64 -1.59 11.42
N ILE A 38 19.98 -2.45 12.21
CA ILE A 38 20.61 -3.68 12.70
C ILE A 38 20.49 -4.73 11.60
N VAL A 39 21.62 -5.12 11.02
CA VAL A 39 21.68 -6.18 10.00
C VAL A 39 21.72 -7.54 10.68
N CYS A 40 20.90 -8.49 10.20
CA CYS A 40 20.88 -9.87 10.67
C CYS A 40 22.25 -10.55 10.44
N LYS A 41 22.70 -11.35 11.40
CA LYS A 41 24.00 -12.03 11.35
C LYS A 41 23.85 -13.54 11.19
N GLY A 42 24.78 -14.14 10.43
CA GLY A 42 24.79 -15.58 10.16
C GLY A 42 23.74 -16.01 9.14
N THR A 43 23.68 -17.29 8.85
CA THR A 43 22.81 -17.89 7.82
C THR A 43 21.58 -18.61 8.39
N ASP A 44 21.52 -18.80 9.71
CA ASP A 44 20.39 -19.43 10.40
C ASP A 44 19.30 -18.39 10.68
N THR A 45 18.35 -18.29 9.78
CA THR A 45 17.25 -17.31 9.87
C THR A 45 16.35 -17.53 11.07
N SER A 46 16.32 -18.72 11.67
CA SER A 46 15.53 -19.00 12.88
C SER A 46 15.98 -18.20 14.11
N LYS A 47 17.21 -17.69 14.06
CA LYS A 47 17.83 -16.86 15.11
C LYS A 47 17.77 -15.37 14.83
N TRP A 48 17.24 -14.96 13.69
CA TRP A 48 17.17 -13.55 13.33
C TRP A 48 16.03 -12.87 14.09
N THR A 49 16.36 -11.82 14.83
CA THR A 49 15.40 -11.06 15.61
C THR A 49 15.79 -9.58 15.65
N LYS A 50 14.78 -8.70 15.52
CA LYS A 50 14.94 -7.24 15.52
C LYS A 50 16.04 -6.76 14.58
N CYS A 51 16.10 -7.32 13.36
CA CYS A 51 17.15 -7.02 12.39
C CYS A 51 16.57 -7.01 10.97
N LYS A 52 17.29 -6.45 10.01
CA LYS A 52 17.00 -6.55 8.57
C LYS A 52 17.95 -7.52 7.91
N GLY A 53 17.41 -8.37 7.06
CA GLY A 53 18.21 -9.37 6.36
C GLY A 53 17.49 -9.93 5.14
N SER A 54 18.27 -10.60 4.28
CA SER A 54 17.76 -11.25 3.07
C SER A 54 17.99 -12.73 3.13
N SER A 55 16.98 -13.51 2.77
CA SER A 55 17.02 -14.95 2.69
C SER A 55 16.42 -15.44 1.37
N SER A 56 16.93 -16.55 0.87
CA SER A 56 16.41 -17.22 -0.32
C SER A 56 16.30 -18.71 -0.06
N SER A 57 15.23 -19.33 -0.56
CA SER A 57 15.05 -20.77 -0.50
C SER A 57 15.45 -21.43 -1.82
N LYS A 58 15.69 -22.75 -1.77
CA LYS A 58 16.03 -23.56 -2.96
C LYS A 58 14.92 -23.61 -3.99
N ASN A 59 13.68 -23.35 -3.60
CA ASN A 59 12.52 -23.32 -4.50
C ASN A 59 12.40 -22.01 -5.30
N GLY A 60 13.28 -21.02 -5.08
CA GLY A 60 13.31 -19.75 -5.77
C GLY A 60 12.56 -18.61 -5.08
N THR A 61 11.96 -18.84 -3.89
CA THR A 61 11.40 -17.75 -3.08
C THR A 61 12.50 -16.91 -2.45
N GLN A 62 12.30 -15.60 -2.35
CA GLN A 62 13.26 -14.68 -1.76
C GLN A 62 12.52 -13.68 -0.86
N TYR A 63 13.15 -13.33 0.26
CA TYR A 63 12.67 -12.25 1.12
C TYR A 63 13.83 -11.32 1.47
N SER A 64 13.53 -10.03 1.54
CA SER A 64 14.43 -8.99 2.05
C SER A 64 13.61 -8.01 2.88
N GLY A 65 13.92 -7.90 4.16
CA GLY A 65 13.14 -7.06 5.07
C GLY A 65 13.45 -7.34 6.54
N GLU A 66 12.48 -6.98 7.38
CA GLU A 66 12.59 -7.04 8.83
C GLU A 66 12.24 -8.42 9.38
N TRP A 67 12.95 -8.82 10.44
CA TRP A 67 12.82 -10.12 11.09
C TRP A 67 12.63 -9.96 12.58
N LEU A 68 11.71 -10.75 13.14
CA LEU A 68 11.48 -10.88 14.58
C LEU A 68 11.30 -12.36 14.94
N ASP A 69 12.17 -12.88 15.82
CA ASP A 69 12.11 -14.23 16.34
C ASP A 69 12.00 -15.32 15.25
N GLY A 70 12.83 -15.17 14.19
CA GLY A 70 12.89 -16.07 13.05
C GLY A 70 11.72 -15.95 12.06
N LYS A 71 10.86 -14.93 12.21
CA LYS A 71 9.70 -14.70 11.34
C LYS A 71 9.85 -13.39 10.58
N LEU A 72 9.22 -13.33 9.42
CA LEU A 72 9.05 -12.08 8.69
C LEU A 72 8.11 -11.19 9.51
N ASP A 73 8.59 -10.02 9.94
CA ASP A 73 7.82 -9.12 10.81
C ASP A 73 8.31 -7.70 10.60
N GLY A 74 7.41 -6.78 10.27
CA GLY A 74 7.73 -5.43 9.81
C GLY A 74 7.68 -5.30 8.28
N TYR A 75 8.40 -4.34 7.71
CA TYR A 75 8.36 -4.05 6.28
C TYR A 75 9.37 -4.91 5.50
N GLY A 76 8.93 -5.45 4.34
CA GLY A 76 9.79 -6.25 3.49
C GLY A 76 9.31 -6.44 2.06
N SER A 77 10.15 -7.04 1.24
CA SER A 77 9.91 -7.44 -0.14
C SER A 77 10.02 -8.96 -0.26
N PHE A 78 8.98 -9.60 -0.75
CA PHE A 78 8.90 -11.03 -0.96
C PHE A 78 8.74 -11.34 -2.45
N THR A 79 9.61 -12.16 -3.01
CA THR A 79 9.48 -12.70 -4.36
C THR A 79 9.05 -14.16 -4.27
N TYR A 80 7.94 -14.48 -4.91
CA TYR A 80 7.35 -15.81 -4.93
C TYR A 80 8.03 -16.71 -5.96
N LYS A 81 7.92 -18.03 -5.80
CA LYS A 81 8.44 -19.03 -6.75
C LYS A 81 7.94 -18.82 -8.20
N ASN A 82 6.71 -18.32 -8.37
CA ASN A 82 6.11 -18.05 -9.67
C ASN A 82 6.57 -16.71 -10.29
N GLY A 83 7.43 -15.96 -9.62
CA GLY A 83 7.95 -14.67 -10.03
C GLY A 83 7.16 -13.46 -9.52
N ASP A 84 5.96 -13.63 -8.98
CA ASP A 84 5.20 -12.55 -8.38
C ASP A 84 5.96 -11.88 -7.24
N LYS A 85 5.60 -10.65 -6.91
CA LYS A 85 6.23 -9.90 -5.83
C LYS A 85 5.19 -9.30 -4.88
N TYR A 86 5.55 -9.24 -3.60
CA TYR A 86 4.86 -8.44 -2.61
C TYR A 86 5.85 -7.47 -1.94
N GLN A 87 5.44 -6.24 -1.74
CA GLN A 87 6.16 -5.23 -0.97
C GLN A 87 5.21 -4.63 0.04
N GLY A 88 5.53 -4.75 1.33
CA GLY A 88 4.62 -4.27 2.37
C GLY A 88 4.93 -4.85 3.73
N GLU A 89 3.94 -4.73 4.61
CA GLU A 89 4.02 -5.15 5.99
C GLU A 89 3.77 -6.64 6.16
N PHE A 90 4.55 -7.24 7.06
CA PHE A 90 4.43 -8.63 7.51
C PHE A 90 4.23 -8.66 9.02
N LYS A 91 3.52 -9.67 9.49
CA LYS A 91 3.40 -10.00 10.91
C LYS A 91 3.41 -11.50 11.08
N GLY A 92 4.40 -12.01 11.82
CA GLY A 92 4.50 -13.43 12.10
C GLY A 92 4.64 -14.31 10.86
N SER A 93 5.25 -13.79 9.77
CA SER A 93 5.41 -14.39 8.46
C SER A 93 4.16 -14.37 7.55
N GLU A 94 3.12 -13.66 7.92
CA GLU A 94 1.96 -13.42 7.05
C GLU A 94 1.93 -11.96 6.58
N ARG A 95 1.45 -11.69 5.37
CA ARG A 95 1.19 -10.32 4.91
C ARG A 95 0.10 -9.72 5.78
N SER A 96 0.38 -8.60 6.44
CA SER A 96 -0.53 -7.97 7.38
C SER A 96 -0.24 -6.47 7.47
N GLY A 97 -1.20 -5.62 7.14
CA GLY A 97 -1.00 -4.18 7.00
C GLY A 97 -1.00 -3.73 5.55
N ALA A 98 -0.38 -2.58 5.27
CA ALA A 98 -0.33 -2.00 3.92
C ALA A 98 0.68 -2.71 3.02
N GLY A 99 0.34 -2.88 1.74
CA GLY A 99 1.27 -3.46 0.78
C GLY A 99 0.79 -3.43 -0.66
N ILE A 100 1.73 -3.72 -1.55
CA ILE A 100 1.51 -3.81 -2.99
C ILE A 100 1.90 -5.20 -3.46
N TYR A 101 1.01 -5.85 -4.19
CA TYR A 101 1.26 -7.11 -4.85
C TYR A 101 1.38 -6.90 -6.37
N TYR A 102 2.43 -7.41 -6.96
CA TYR A 102 2.72 -7.36 -8.39
C TYR A 102 2.53 -8.74 -9.00
N PHE A 103 1.63 -8.87 -9.94
CA PHE A 103 1.40 -10.08 -10.71
C PHE A 103 2.39 -10.12 -11.87
N LEU A 104 3.46 -10.88 -11.72
CA LEU A 104 4.57 -10.97 -12.69
C LEU A 104 4.66 -12.33 -13.37
N LYS A 105 3.93 -13.33 -12.85
CA LYS A 105 3.76 -14.62 -13.48
C LYS A 105 3.26 -14.49 -14.91
N ASP A 106 3.77 -15.30 -15.80
CA ASP A 106 3.38 -15.28 -17.23
C ASP A 106 2.01 -15.94 -17.44
N ASP A 107 0.97 -15.20 -17.11
CA ASP A 107 -0.43 -15.57 -17.29
C ASP A 107 -1.28 -14.32 -17.61
N LYS A 108 -2.61 -14.48 -17.67
CA LYS A 108 -3.56 -13.40 -17.99
C LYS A 108 -3.55 -12.20 -17.03
N PHE A 109 -2.91 -12.32 -15.87
CA PHE A 109 -2.80 -11.24 -14.88
C PHE A 109 -1.44 -10.55 -14.88
N LYS A 110 -0.52 -10.97 -15.76
CA LYS A 110 0.80 -10.35 -15.85
C LYS A 110 0.72 -8.84 -16.05
N GLY A 111 1.45 -8.11 -15.21
CA GLY A 111 1.45 -6.64 -15.21
C GLY A 111 0.33 -6.00 -14.40
N HIS A 112 -0.56 -6.79 -13.80
CA HIS A 112 -1.53 -6.26 -12.84
C HIS A 112 -0.86 -5.95 -11.49
N GLN A 113 -1.53 -5.12 -10.68
CA GLN A 113 -1.10 -4.77 -9.33
C GLN A 113 -2.31 -4.68 -8.40
N PHE A 114 -2.09 -5.00 -7.13
CA PHE A 114 -3.03 -4.66 -6.07
C PHE A 114 -2.32 -3.85 -5.01
N GLU A 115 -2.85 -2.70 -4.69
CA GLU A 115 -2.40 -1.80 -3.64
C GLU A 115 -3.50 -1.69 -2.58
N GLY A 116 -3.20 -2.07 -1.33
CA GLY A 116 -4.21 -2.06 -0.28
C GLY A 116 -3.72 -2.73 1.00
N LYS A 117 -4.69 -3.06 1.85
CA LYS A 117 -4.41 -3.73 3.12
C LYS A 117 -4.52 -5.24 2.99
N TYR A 118 -3.74 -5.90 3.82
CA TYR A 118 -3.74 -7.35 4.02
C TYR A 118 -4.04 -7.69 5.47
N LEU A 119 -4.68 -8.82 5.69
CA LEU A 119 -4.89 -9.42 7.01
C LEU A 119 -4.75 -10.94 6.86
N ASN A 120 -3.78 -11.52 7.55
CA ASN A 120 -3.48 -12.95 7.51
C ASN A 120 -3.39 -13.47 6.06
N ASP A 121 -2.48 -12.89 5.28
CA ASP A 121 -2.21 -13.19 3.85
C ASP A 121 -3.34 -12.86 2.87
N LYS A 122 -4.47 -12.33 3.30
CA LYS A 122 -5.63 -12.04 2.46
C LYS A 122 -5.84 -10.55 2.29
N LYS A 123 -6.23 -10.12 1.08
CA LYS A 123 -6.68 -8.75 0.82
C LYS A 123 -7.85 -8.41 1.74
N SER A 124 -7.79 -7.24 2.37
CA SER A 124 -8.78 -6.79 3.37
C SER A 124 -8.94 -5.28 3.36
N GLY A 125 -10.18 -4.80 3.50
CA GLY A 125 -10.50 -3.38 3.48
C GLY A 125 -10.31 -2.74 2.10
N VAL A 126 -10.21 -1.42 2.08
CA VAL A 126 -10.13 -0.67 0.83
C VAL A 126 -8.82 -0.94 0.10
N GLY A 127 -8.91 -1.19 -1.21
CA GLY A 127 -7.75 -1.40 -2.06
C GLY A 127 -8.00 -0.98 -3.51
N LYS A 128 -6.91 -0.67 -4.19
CA LYS A 128 -6.85 -0.31 -5.61
C LYS A 128 -6.28 -1.48 -6.40
N TYR A 129 -7.03 -1.92 -7.40
CA TYR A 129 -6.59 -2.93 -8.35
C TYR A 129 -6.31 -2.29 -9.70
N ILE A 130 -5.09 -2.43 -10.19
CA ILE A 130 -4.61 -1.83 -11.42
C ILE A 130 -4.37 -2.96 -12.43
N ARG A 131 -4.92 -2.83 -13.64
CA ARG A 131 -4.72 -3.77 -14.73
C ARG A 131 -3.46 -3.41 -15.54
N SER A 132 -2.96 -4.35 -16.32
CA SER A 132 -1.77 -4.17 -17.17
C SER A 132 -1.89 -3.02 -18.18
N ASN A 133 -3.10 -2.67 -18.59
CA ASN A 133 -3.37 -1.53 -19.47
C ASN A 133 -3.45 -0.18 -18.74
N GLY A 134 -3.24 -0.14 -17.41
CA GLY A 134 -3.31 1.07 -16.61
C GLY A 134 -4.70 1.44 -16.10
N SER A 135 -5.78 0.81 -16.58
CA SER A 135 -7.12 1.01 -16.01
C SER A 135 -7.17 0.44 -14.59
N TYR A 136 -7.97 1.01 -13.71
CA TYR A 136 -8.02 0.58 -12.32
C TYR A 136 -9.41 0.68 -11.72
N PHE A 137 -9.58 0.05 -10.58
CA PHE A 137 -10.75 0.29 -9.73
C PHE A 137 -10.35 0.32 -8.25
N ILE A 138 -11.18 0.99 -7.46
CA ILE A 138 -11.06 1.08 -6.01
C ILE A 138 -12.32 0.46 -5.41
N GLY A 139 -12.16 -0.46 -4.47
CA GLY A 139 -13.27 -1.17 -3.85
C GLY A 139 -12.89 -1.74 -2.49
N ASP A 140 -13.85 -2.39 -1.83
CA ASP A 140 -13.67 -3.02 -0.52
C ASP A 140 -13.47 -4.53 -0.67
N TRP A 141 -12.51 -5.06 0.07
CA TRP A 141 -12.07 -6.44 0.01
C TRP A 141 -12.27 -7.15 1.34
N THR A 142 -12.76 -8.35 1.30
CA THR A 142 -12.90 -9.24 2.46
C THR A 142 -12.39 -10.62 2.10
N ALA A 143 -11.30 -11.06 2.75
CA ALA A 143 -10.70 -12.37 2.54
C ALA A 143 -10.46 -12.70 1.04
N ASP A 144 -9.74 -11.80 0.33
CA ASP A 144 -9.42 -11.84 -1.10
C ASP A 144 -10.58 -11.59 -2.06
N LYS A 145 -11.79 -11.40 -1.58
CA LYS A 145 -12.97 -11.17 -2.42
C LYS A 145 -13.35 -9.70 -2.39
N ILE A 146 -13.64 -9.11 -3.56
CA ILE A 146 -14.26 -7.81 -3.62
C ILE A 146 -15.74 -7.91 -3.25
N ASN A 147 -16.20 -7.03 -2.39
CA ASN A 147 -17.57 -6.94 -1.91
C ASN A 147 -18.05 -5.49 -1.90
N GLY A 148 -19.33 -5.28 -2.20
CA GLY A 148 -19.93 -3.95 -2.21
C GLY A 148 -19.58 -3.15 -3.46
N ILE A 149 -19.56 -1.83 -3.28
CA ILE A 149 -19.37 -0.88 -4.36
C ILE A 149 -17.89 -0.80 -4.77
N SER A 150 -17.65 -0.59 -6.07
CA SER A 150 -16.32 -0.27 -6.61
C SER A 150 -16.43 0.80 -7.69
N PHE A 151 -15.43 1.66 -7.75
CA PHE A 151 -15.36 2.77 -8.70
C PHE A 151 -14.26 2.49 -9.71
N HIS A 152 -14.65 2.40 -10.98
CA HIS A 152 -13.78 2.02 -12.08
C HIS A 152 -13.34 3.24 -12.88
N TYR A 153 -12.08 3.23 -13.30
CA TYR A 153 -11.42 4.30 -14.03
C TYR A 153 -10.67 3.74 -15.23
N LYS A 154 -10.66 4.49 -16.30
CA LYS A 154 -9.87 4.22 -17.50
C LYS A 154 -8.38 4.46 -17.22
N GLU A 155 -7.53 4.05 -18.15
CA GLU A 155 -6.07 4.25 -18.10
C GLU A 155 -5.63 5.72 -17.97
N ASN A 156 -6.43 6.64 -18.52
CA ASN A 156 -6.21 8.09 -18.41
C ASN A 156 -6.77 8.71 -17.13
N GLY A 157 -7.25 7.90 -16.19
CA GLY A 157 -7.80 8.35 -14.90
C GLY A 157 -9.24 8.85 -14.95
N LEU A 158 -9.89 8.89 -16.11
CA LEU A 158 -11.29 9.28 -16.21
C LEU A 158 -12.20 8.20 -15.62
N PHE A 159 -13.20 8.62 -14.86
CA PHE A 159 -14.23 7.72 -14.36
C PHE A 159 -14.91 6.95 -15.50
N GLU A 160 -15.11 5.67 -15.29
CA GLU A 160 -15.76 4.79 -16.26
C GLU A 160 -17.15 4.38 -15.80
N LYS A 161 -17.21 3.78 -14.60
CA LYS A 161 -18.46 3.26 -14.04
C LYS A 161 -18.32 2.92 -12.56
N THR A 162 -19.44 2.84 -11.88
CA THR A 162 -19.58 2.19 -10.59
C THR A 162 -20.03 0.74 -10.80
N VAL A 163 -19.45 -0.20 -10.05
CA VAL A 163 -19.83 -1.63 -10.11
C VAL A 163 -20.12 -2.12 -8.69
N ILE A 164 -21.13 -2.95 -8.53
CA ILE A 164 -21.45 -3.63 -7.28
C ILE A 164 -21.06 -5.09 -7.41
N TYR A 165 -20.28 -5.57 -6.45
CA TYR A 165 -19.87 -6.97 -6.34
C TYR A 165 -20.40 -7.61 -5.06
N LYS A 166 -20.61 -8.92 -5.13
CA LYS A 166 -20.83 -9.79 -3.97
C LYS A 166 -19.93 -11.00 -4.12
N ASP A 167 -18.97 -11.14 -3.23
CA ASP A 167 -18.01 -12.27 -3.22
C ASP A 167 -17.31 -12.50 -4.58
N ASN A 168 -16.78 -11.45 -5.22
CA ASN A 168 -16.22 -11.39 -6.57
C ASN A 168 -17.26 -11.56 -7.70
N VAL A 169 -18.52 -11.78 -7.42
CA VAL A 169 -19.55 -11.91 -8.45
C VAL A 169 -20.10 -10.53 -8.78
N PHE A 170 -20.11 -10.18 -10.07
CA PHE A 170 -20.76 -8.98 -10.57
C PHE A 170 -22.27 -9.03 -10.26
N VAL A 171 -22.77 -7.94 -9.69
CA VAL A 171 -24.22 -7.79 -9.39
C VAL A 171 -24.83 -6.79 -10.35
N SER A 172 -24.27 -5.59 -10.45
CA SER A 172 -24.80 -4.53 -11.29
C SER A 172 -23.75 -3.44 -11.55
N SER A 173 -23.99 -2.59 -12.54
CA SER A 173 -23.15 -1.43 -12.80
C SER A 173 -23.99 -0.19 -13.17
N ASP A 174 -23.42 0.99 -12.87
CA ASP A 174 -23.99 2.29 -13.16
C ASP A 174 -22.91 3.22 -13.74
N LEU A 175 -23.34 4.14 -14.61
CA LEU A 175 -22.46 5.14 -15.23
C LEU A 175 -22.46 6.48 -14.47
N ASN A 176 -23.25 6.62 -13.41
CA ASN A 176 -23.28 7.84 -12.63
C ASN A 176 -21.99 8.05 -11.87
N GLN A 177 -21.36 9.19 -12.16
CA GLN A 177 -20.10 9.57 -11.55
C GLN A 177 -20.29 10.01 -10.09
N PRO A 178 -19.41 9.60 -9.16
CA PRO A 178 -19.38 10.19 -7.82
C PRO A 178 -19.02 11.69 -7.88
N PRO A 179 -19.37 12.48 -6.85
CA PRO A 179 -19.14 13.92 -6.83
C PRO A 179 -17.68 14.33 -7.02
N GLU A 180 -16.75 13.50 -6.61
CA GLU A 180 -15.31 13.69 -6.77
C GLU A 180 -14.61 12.36 -7.10
N THR A 181 -13.34 12.42 -7.50
CA THR A 181 -12.53 11.22 -7.73
C THR A 181 -12.37 10.44 -6.43
N VAL A 182 -12.74 9.16 -6.46
CA VAL A 182 -12.60 8.27 -5.31
C VAL A 182 -11.16 7.76 -5.24
N THR A 183 -10.58 7.82 -4.05
CA THR A 183 -9.25 7.30 -3.71
C THR A 183 -9.36 6.27 -2.59
N ILE A 184 -8.26 5.60 -2.24
CA ILE A 184 -8.23 4.68 -1.09
C ILE A 184 -8.59 5.44 0.21
N GLU A 185 -8.11 6.68 0.34
CA GLU A 185 -8.28 7.50 1.54
C GLU A 185 -9.73 7.96 1.74
N ASN A 186 -10.39 8.40 0.65
CA ASN A 186 -11.75 8.94 0.75
C ASN A 186 -12.86 7.91 0.47
N TYR A 187 -12.51 6.66 0.12
CA TYR A 187 -13.50 5.61 -0.22
C TYR A 187 -14.57 5.42 0.86
N LYS A 188 -14.22 5.52 2.14
CA LYS A 188 -15.16 5.33 3.25
C LYS A 188 -16.36 6.28 3.19
N SER A 189 -16.16 7.50 2.66
CA SER A 189 -17.24 8.48 2.46
C SER A 189 -18.26 8.04 1.42
N TYR A 190 -17.90 7.07 0.56
CA TYR A 190 -18.73 6.54 -0.52
C TYR A 190 -19.24 5.12 -0.26
N LYS A 191 -18.96 4.53 0.90
CA LYS A 191 -19.39 3.15 1.23
C LYS A 191 -20.90 2.94 1.06
N ASP A 192 -21.69 3.96 1.35
CA ASP A 192 -23.15 3.95 1.23
C ASP A 192 -23.65 4.75 0.02
N TYR A 193 -22.74 5.05 -0.93
CA TYR A 193 -23.12 5.77 -2.16
C TYR A 193 -24.19 4.98 -2.92
N LYS A 194 -25.33 5.62 -3.14
CA LYS A 194 -26.42 5.10 -3.99
C LYS A 194 -26.39 5.84 -5.30
N PRO A 195 -26.11 5.16 -6.42
CA PRO A 195 -26.24 5.78 -7.75
C PRO A 195 -27.64 6.36 -7.93
N LYS A 196 -27.73 7.55 -8.53
CA LYS A 196 -28.98 8.34 -8.64
C LYS A 196 -30.09 7.64 -9.44
N ASN A 197 -29.74 6.66 -10.29
CA ASN A 197 -30.67 5.93 -11.17
C ASN A 197 -30.46 4.41 -11.03
N SER A 198 -30.76 3.85 -9.86
CA SER A 198 -30.70 2.40 -9.64
C SER A 198 -31.62 1.59 -10.60
N GLU A 199 -32.58 2.24 -11.26
CA GLU A 199 -33.49 1.62 -12.23
C GLU A 199 -32.81 1.28 -13.58
N ASN A 200 -31.65 1.88 -13.92
CA ASN A 200 -30.90 1.64 -15.15
C ASN A 200 -29.66 0.77 -14.95
N MET A 201 -29.57 0.03 -13.87
CA MET A 201 -28.44 -0.86 -13.62
C MET A 201 -28.40 -1.99 -14.63
N LYS A 202 -27.31 -2.07 -15.41
CA LYS A 202 -27.06 -3.21 -16.30
C LYS A 202 -26.70 -4.43 -15.47
N THR A 203 -27.39 -5.55 -15.72
CA THR A 203 -27.17 -6.83 -15.02
C THR A 203 -26.15 -7.74 -15.69
N THR A 204 -25.58 -7.32 -16.83
CA THR A 204 -24.52 -8.07 -17.54
C THR A 204 -23.19 -7.38 -17.36
N ASP A 205 -22.18 -8.12 -16.92
CA ASP A 205 -20.80 -7.61 -16.88
C ASP A 205 -20.25 -7.51 -18.30
N PRO A 206 -20.03 -6.29 -18.83
CA PRO A 206 -19.48 -6.11 -20.18
C PRO A 206 -17.98 -6.46 -20.24
N LEU A 207 -17.32 -6.62 -19.09
CA LEU A 207 -15.92 -6.97 -18.97
C LEU A 207 -15.84 -8.33 -18.24
N ASN A 208 -15.95 -9.40 -18.97
CA ASN A 208 -15.76 -10.78 -18.46
C ASN A 208 -14.27 -11.01 -18.04
N ASN A 209 -13.74 -10.10 -17.24
CA ASN A 209 -12.38 -10.15 -16.70
C ASN A 209 -12.44 -10.62 -15.25
N PRO A 210 -12.12 -11.89 -14.98
CA PRO A 210 -12.10 -12.41 -13.62
C PRO A 210 -11.07 -11.61 -12.80
N ILE A 211 -11.51 -11.13 -11.65
CA ILE A 211 -10.61 -10.58 -10.62
C ILE A 211 -9.95 -11.81 -9.98
N PRO A 212 -8.60 -11.89 -9.88
CA PRO A 212 -7.97 -13.03 -9.24
C PRO A 212 -8.46 -13.13 -7.80
N SER A 213 -9.16 -14.23 -7.51
CA SER A 213 -9.73 -14.52 -6.18
C SER A 213 -8.65 -14.87 -5.16
N LYS A 214 -7.48 -15.28 -5.63
CA LYS A 214 -6.28 -15.48 -4.83
C LYS A 214 -5.16 -14.66 -5.46
N SER A 215 -4.38 -13.94 -4.65
CA SER A 215 -2.97 -13.85 -4.93
C SER A 215 -2.51 -15.31 -4.95
N ASP A 216 -2.21 -15.88 -6.14
CA ASP A 216 -1.81 -17.29 -6.30
C ASP A 216 -0.50 -17.65 -5.57
N GLY A 217 -0.15 -16.85 -4.62
CA GLY A 217 0.94 -16.98 -3.71
C GLY A 217 0.49 -16.98 -2.25
N ALA A 218 -0.58 -17.70 -1.89
CA ALA A 218 -0.64 -18.25 -0.54
C ALA A 218 0.49 -19.27 -0.47
N VAL A 219 1.69 -18.76 -0.33
CA VAL A 219 2.90 -19.55 -0.21
C VAL A 219 2.97 -19.97 1.23
N ASP A 220 3.16 -21.23 1.42
CA ASP A 220 3.77 -21.81 2.60
C ASP A 220 5.08 -21.06 2.89
N ILE A 221 4.98 -19.93 3.61
CA ILE A 221 6.13 -19.20 4.15
C ILE A 221 6.99 -20.09 5.09
N PRO A 222 6.45 -21.15 5.73
CA PRO A 222 7.26 -22.14 6.45
C PRO A 222 8.47 -22.69 5.68
N ASN A 223 8.44 -22.70 4.35
CA ASN A 223 9.55 -23.24 3.55
C ASN A 223 10.74 -22.29 3.37
N LEU A 224 10.72 -21.05 3.87
CA LEU A 224 11.96 -20.26 4.03
C LEU A 224 12.84 -20.77 5.18
N ILE A 225 12.26 -21.58 6.08
CA ILE A 225 12.89 -22.15 7.27
C ILE A 225 13.05 -23.68 7.07
N GLU A 226 13.48 -24.14 5.90
CA GLU A 226 13.89 -25.54 5.79
C GLU A 226 15.10 -25.80 6.68
N LYS A 227 14.87 -26.58 7.73
CA LYS A 227 15.94 -27.18 8.54
C LYS A 227 16.88 -27.92 7.61
N LYS A 228 18.17 -27.57 7.69
CA LYS A 228 19.26 -28.46 7.26
C LYS A 228 19.31 -29.69 8.14
#